data_3adf945a3c461d6372b0e332c75fd3d0
#
_entry.id   3adf945a3c461d6372b0e332c75fd3d0
#
_cell.length_a   1.000
_cell.length_b   1.000
_cell.length_c   1.000
_cell.angle_alpha   90.00
_cell.angle_beta   90.00
_cell.angle_gamma   90.00
#
_symmetry.space_group_name_H-M   'P 1'
#
loop_
_entity.id
_entity.type
_entity.pdbx_description
1 polymer ?
#
loop_
_entity_poly.entity_id
_entity_poly.type
_entity_poly.pdbx_seq_one_letter_code
_entity_poly.pdbx_strand_id
1 'polypeptide(L)'
;EHETFIAESTNKPYMEGHHALPMSLQDQFSVSLDVYSNIICLCPLCHRKIHYGMENEKKIMLDSIYAKRSSRLAKSGIRMSQDEFVRFANHTF
;
A
#
# COMPACT_ATOMS: atom_id res chain seq x y z
N GLU A 1 7.85 15.38 -0.10
CA GLU A 1 6.78 14.44 -0.37
C GLU A 1 6.30 13.70 0.87
N HIS A 2 7.06 13.83 1.97
CA HIS A 2 6.70 13.17 3.21
C HIS A 2 6.34 14.24 4.23
N GLU A 3 5.13 14.75 4.09
CA GLU A 3 4.67 15.79 5.00
C GLU A 3 4.06 15.17 6.23
N THR A 4 4.80 15.23 7.31
CA THR A 4 4.33 14.68 8.57
C THR A 4 4.98 15.48 9.71
N PHE A 5 4.87 14.95 10.89
CA PHE A 5 5.37 15.60 12.11
C PHE A 5 6.05 14.53 12.97
N ILE A 6 6.77 14.99 13.98
CA ILE A 6 7.44 14.08 14.90
C ILE A 6 6.42 13.63 15.94
N ALA A 7 6.21 12.33 16.04
CA ALA A 7 5.25 11.77 16.99
C ALA A 7 5.86 11.81 18.40
N GLU A 8 5.06 12.26 19.37
CA GLU A 8 5.54 12.37 20.75
C GLU A 8 5.91 11.02 21.32
N SER A 9 5.11 10.00 21.03
CA SER A 9 5.30 8.68 21.62
C SER A 9 6.57 7.97 21.15
N THR A 10 7.05 8.28 19.93
CA THR A 10 8.19 7.57 19.35
C THR A 10 9.38 8.48 19.11
N ASN A 11 9.18 9.78 19.12
CA ASN A 11 10.20 10.77 18.77
C ASN A 11 10.70 10.58 17.33
N LYS A 12 9.86 10.03 16.46
CA LYS A 12 10.18 9.78 15.05
C LYS A 12 9.06 10.33 14.18
N PRO A 13 9.31 10.49 12.88
CA PRO A 13 8.25 10.94 11.97
C PRO A 13 7.02 10.07 12.06
N TYR A 14 5.87 10.71 12.17
CA TYR A 14 4.60 9.98 12.25
C TYR A 14 4.26 9.37 10.90
N MET A 15 3.95 8.09 10.89
CA MET A 15 3.59 7.36 9.68
C MET A 15 2.36 6.52 9.95
N GLU A 16 1.61 6.22 8.89
CA GLU A 16 0.40 5.43 8.98
C GLU A 16 0.55 4.15 8.17
N GLY A 17 0.06 3.04 8.74
CA GLY A 17 0.09 1.77 8.04
C GLY A 17 -1.04 1.67 7.02
N HIS A 18 -0.76 1.04 5.88
CA HIS A 18 -1.73 0.89 4.81
C HIS A 18 -1.54 -0.48 4.17
N HIS A 19 -2.63 -1.24 4.03
CA HIS A 19 -2.60 -2.50 3.27
C HIS A 19 -2.63 -2.13 1.79
N ALA A 20 -1.56 -2.48 1.07
CA ALA A 20 -1.48 -2.16 -0.37
C ALA A 20 -2.60 -2.86 -1.13
N LEU A 21 -2.81 -4.14 -0.83
CA LEU A 21 -3.99 -4.85 -1.31
C LEU A 21 -5.02 -4.81 -0.18
N PRO A 22 -6.17 -4.19 -0.41
CA PRO A 22 -7.15 -3.98 0.67
C PRO A 22 -7.63 -5.29 1.29
N MET A 23 -7.80 -5.28 2.61
CA MET A 23 -8.28 -6.47 3.32
C MET A 23 -9.67 -6.91 2.85
N SER A 24 -10.44 -6.02 2.27
CA SER A 24 -11.75 -6.37 1.72
C SER A 24 -11.66 -7.38 0.59
N LEU A 25 -10.47 -7.56 0.00
CA LEU A 25 -10.25 -8.51 -1.08
C LEU A 25 -9.76 -9.87 -0.57
N GLN A 26 -9.71 -10.07 0.75
CA GLN A 26 -9.13 -11.29 1.32
C GLN A 26 -9.73 -12.57 0.75
N ASP A 27 -11.02 -12.57 0.46
CA ASP A 27 -11.69 -13.75 -0.06
C ASP A 27 -11.19 -14.20 -1.43
N GLN A 28 -10.51 -13.31 -2.15
CA GLN A 28 -9.97 -13.62 -3.48
C GLN A 28 -8.57 -14.20 -3.42
N PHE A 29 -8.01 -14.36 -2.22
CA PHE A 29 -6.65 -14.86 -2.06
C PHE A 29 -6.63 -16.05 -1.12
N SER A 30 -5.78 -17.01 -1.43
CA SER A 30 -5.63 -18.21 -0.60
C SER A 30 -4.66 -18.01 0.57
N VAL A 31 -3.95 -16.88 0.59
CA VAL A 31 -3.02 -16.53 1.66
C VAL A 31 -3.49 -15.25 2.34
N SER A 32 -3.01 -15.02 3.56
CA SER A 32 -3.40 -13.82 4.30
C SER A 32 -2.86 -12.57 3.64
N LEU A 33 -3.70 -11.57 3.51
CA LEU A 33 -3.28 -10.24 3.08
C LEU A 33 -2.75 -9.40 4.24
N ASP A 34 -2.94 -9.88 5.48
CA ASP A 34 -2.46 -9.18 6.66
C ASP A 34 -1.05 -9.63 7.00
N VAL A 35 -0.12 -9.31 6.11
CA VAL A 35 1.30 -9.67 6.24
C VAL A 35 2.15 -8.44 5.99
N TYR A 36 3.35 -8.43 6.56
CA TYR A 36 4.24 -7.26 6.44
C TYR A 36 4.53 -6.88 5.00
N SER A 37 4.63 -7.85 4.11
CA SER A 37 4.90 -7.55 2.70
C SER A 37 3.80 -6.71 2.07
N ASN A 38 2.58 -6.77 2.60
CA ASN A 38 1.43 -6.03 2.10
C ASN A 38 1.13 -4.78 2.91
N ILE A 39 1.90 -4.51 3.97
CA ILE A 39 1.69 -3.33 4.80
C ILE A 39 2.81 -2.34 4.51
N ILE A 40 2.42 -1.13 4.12
CA ILE A 40 3.39 -0.07 3.82
C ILE A 40 3.13 1.09 4.76
N CYS A 41 4.20 1.82 5.07
CA CYS A 41 4.10 3.01 5.91
C CYS A 41 4.09 4.24 5.02
N LEU A 42 3.07 5.07 5.21
CA LEU A 42 2.89 6.27 4.42
C LEU A 42 2.76 7.46 5.35
N CYS A 43 3.29 8.61 4.93
CA CYS A 43 2.99 9.84 5.64
C CYS A 43 1.50 10.16 5.47
N PRO A 44 0.91 10.98 6.36
CA PRO A 44 -0.54 11.25 6.28
C PRO A 44 -0.99 11.79 4.93
N LEU A 45 -0.18 12.64 4.31
CA LEU A 45 -0.54 13.19 3.00
C LEU A 45 -0.57 12.09 1.93
N CYS A 46 0.46 11.26 1.89
CA CYS A 46 0.51 10.17 0.90
C CYS A 46 -0.59 9.16 1.15
N HIS A 47 -0.92 8.87 2.41
CA HIS A 47 -1.98 7.94 2.75
C HIS A 47 -3.33 8.46 2.24
N ARG A 48 -3.60 9.74 2.44
CA ARG A 48 -4.83 10.33 1.93
C ARG A 48 -4.83 10.38 0.41
N LYS A 49 -3.67 10.64 -0.19
CA LYS A 49 -3.59 10.71 -1.65
C LYS A 49 -3.87 9.36 -2.29
N ILE A 50 -3.41 8.26 -1.68
CA ILE A 50 -3.65 6.93 -2.25
C ILE A 50 -5.13 6.56 -2.17
N HIS A 51 -5.87 7.13 -1.20
CA HIS A 51 -7.30 6.88 -1.07
C HIS A 51 -8.15 7.83 -1.91
N TYR A 52 -7.75 9.10 -2.00
CA TYR A 52 -8.63 10.14 -2.52
C TYR A 52 -8.04 10.95 -3.68
N GLY A 53 -6.81 10.70 -4.06
CA GLY A 53 -6.16 11.45 -5.12
C GLY A 53 -6.72 11.14 -6.50
N MET A 54 -6.22 11.86 -7.49
CA MET A 54 -6.60 11.60 -8.88
C MET A 54 -6.05 10.26 -9.33
N GLU A 55 -6.73 9.62 -10.29
CA GLU A 55 -6.36 8.28 -10.73
C GLU A 55 -4.92 8.18 -11.21
N ASN A 56 -4.46 9.16 -11.97
CA ASN A 56 -3.09 9.13 -12.48
C ASN A 56 -2.06 9.24 -11.35
N GLU A 57 -2.38 10.00 -10.29
CA GLU A 57 -1.48 10.12 -9.15
C GLU A 57 -1.46 8.85 -8.32
N LYS A 58 -2.62 8.23 -8.14
CA LYS A 58 -2.70 6.94 -7.45
C LYS A 58 -1.91 5.88 -8.19
N LYS A 59 -2.02 5.86 -9.52
CA LYS A 59 -1.32 4.86 -10.31
C LYS A 59 0.19 5.00 -10.15
N ILE A 60 0.70 6.23 -10.16
CA ILE A 60 2.12 6.46 -9.96
C ILE A 60 2.57 5.92 -8.61
N MET A 61 1.79 6.17 -7.55
CA MET A 61 2.11 5.65 -6.23
C MET A 61 2.08 4.12 -6.20
N LEU A 62 1.05 3.53 -6.79
CA LEU A 62 0.90 2.08 -6.78
C LEU A 62 1.97 1.39 -7.61
N ASP A 63 2.35 1.98 -8.74
CA ASP A 63 3.46 1.47 -9.54
C ASP A 63 4.76 1.45 -8.72
N SER A 64 4.99 2.51 -7.97
CA SER A 64 6.19 2.61 -7.12
C SER A 64 6.16 1.57 -6.00
N ILE A 65 5.00 1.37 -5.39
CA ILE A 65 4.84 0.37 -4.33
C ILE A 65 5.10 -1.03 -4.89
N TYR A 66 4.55 -1.34 -6.05
CA TYR A 66 4.74 -2.65 -6.67
C TYR A 66 6.23 -2.87 -6.96
N ALA A 67 6.90 -1.87 -7.50
CA ALA A 67 8.33 -2.00 -7.81
C ALA A 67 9.15 -2.35 -6.56
N LYS A 68 8.77 -1.80 -5.42
CA LYS A 68 9.50 -2.02 -4.17
C LYS A 68 9.09 -3.29 -3.44
N ARG A 69 7.86 -3.78 -3.65
CA ARG A 69 7.29 -4.83 -2.82
C ARG A 69 6.98 -6.13 -3.54
N SER A 70 7.01 -6.16 -4.89
CA SER A 70 6.57 -7.34 -5.63
C SER A 70 7.33 -8.60 -5.22
N SER A 71 8.63 -8.50 -4.98
CA SER A 71 9.43 -9.64 -4.58
C SER A 71 8.98 -10.18 -3.22
N ARG A 72 8.75 -9.29 -2.26
CA ARG A 72 8.30 -9.70 -0.92
C ARG A 72 6.88 -10.26 -0.95
N LEU A 73 6.01 -9.66 -1.77
CA LEU A 73 4.65 -10.16 -1.92
C LEU A 73 4.68 -11.58 -2.49
N ALA A 74 5.52 -11.83 -3.50
CA ALA A 74 5.65 -13.15 -4.08
C ALA A 74 6.11 -14.18 -3.04
N LYS A 75 7.02 -13.80 -2.17
CA LYS A 75 7.49 -14.69 -1.11
C LYS A 75 6.40 -15.01 -0.10
N SER A 76 5.43 -14.14 0.04
CA SER A 76 4.27 -14.37 0.91
C SER A 76 3.14 -15.13 0.20
N GLY A 77 3.37 -15.54 -1.04
CA GLY A 77 2.35 -16.25 -1.80
C GLY A 77 1.43 -15.35 -2.60
N ILE A 78 1.72 -14.06 -2.65
CA ILE A 78 0.90 -13.09 -3.40
C ILE A 78 1.65 -12.75 -4.69
N ARG A 79 1.23 -13.41 -5.77
CA ARG A 79 1.91 -13.27 -7.07
C ARG A 79 0.94 -12.70 -8.08
N MET A 80 1.32 -11.59 -8.69
CA MET A 80 0.50 -10.95 -9.71
C MET A 80 1.35 -9.99 -10.53
N SER A 81 0.86 -9.63 -11.71
CA SER A 81 1.52 -8.64 -12.54
C SER A 81 1.30 -7.24 -11.96
N GLN A 82 2.08 -6.28 -12.49
CA GLN A 82 1.92 -4.90 -12.07
C GLN A 82 0.52 -4.38 -12.37
N ASP A 83 -0.02 -4.71 -13.55
CA ASP A 83 -1.36 -4.26 -13.91
C ASP A 83 -2.42 -4.84 -12.99
N GLU A 84 -2.29 -6.11 -12.63
CA GLU A 84 -3.20 -6.74 -11.69
C GLU A 84 -3.10 -6.09 -10.32
N PHE A 85 -1.87 -5.82 -9.86
CA PHE A 85 -1.66 -5.20 -8.57
C PHE A 85 -2.33 -3.83 -8.50
N VAL A 86 -2.11 -3.00 -9.51
CA VAL A 86 -2.69 -1.66 -9.54
C VAL A 86 -4.21 -1.74 -9.55
N ARG A 87 -4.78 -2.65 -10.33
CA ARG A 87 -6.22 -2.82 -10.39
C ARG A 87 -6.81 -3.24 -9.06
N PHE A 88 -6.19 -4.24 -8.40
CA PHE A 88 -6.67 -4.72 -7.12
C PHE A 88 -6.48 -3.67 -6.02
N ALA A 89 -5.32 -3.03 -5.99
CA ALA A 89 -5.01 -2.06 -4.95
C ALA A 89 -5.91 -0.83 -5.03
N ASN A 90 -6.40 -0.51 -6.22
CA ASN A 90 -7.24 0.66 -6.45
C ASN A 90 -8.73 0.33 -6.33
N HIS A 91 -9.06 -0.91 -5.99
CA HIS A 91 -10.44 -1.42 -6.12
C HIS A 91 -11.43 -0.82 -5.14
N THR A 92 -11.02 -0.50 -3.93
CA THR A 92 -11.96 -0.19 -2.87
C THR A 92 -12.09 1.28 -2.55
N PHE A 93 -11.53 2.13 -3.36
CA PHE A 93 -11.58 3.56 -3.11
C PHE A 93 -12.60 4.23 -3.97
#